data_4338979c9c60b76cf87dfcd0b98f98bd
#
_entry.id   4338979c9c60b76cf87dfcd0b98f98bd
#
_cell.length_a   1.000
_cell.length_b   1.000
_cell.length_c   1.000
_cell.angle_alpha   90.00
_cell.angle_beta   90.00
_cell.angle_gamma   90.00
#
_symmetry.space_group_name_H-M   'P 1'
#
loop_
_entity.id
_entity.type
_entity.pdbx_description
1 polymer ?
#
loop_
_entity_poly.entity_id
_entity_poly.type
_entity_poly.pdbx_seq_one_letter_code
_entity_poly.pdbx_strand_id
1 'polypeptide(L)'
;MAKKSTTTSPASVATIHDQKLHRGEGGELHQFAEDGTPVLTTAQGGPVADDQNSLRVGARGPALIDDFHFREKIFHFDHERIPERVVHARGYAAHGFFETYESLAAYTRADLFQRAGERTPVFVRFSTVAGSKGSADLARDVRGFAVKMYTKEGNWDLVGNNIPVFFIQDAIKFPDLIHAAKPEPDRAFPQAQTAHDTFWDFISLTPESMNMIM
;
A
#
# COMPACT_ATOMS: atom_id res chain seq x y z
N MET A 1 28.62 -49.55 3.12
CA MET A 1 28.24 -48.32 3.91
C MET A 1 26.98 -47.75 3.30
N ALA A 2 25.84 -48.01 3.91
CA ALA A 2 24.55 -47.52 3.43
C ALA A 2 24.32 -46.10 3.95
N LYS A 3 24.10 -45.12 3.06
CA LYS A 3 23.68 -43.78 3.41
C LYS A 3 22.26 -43.82 3.99
N LYS A 4 22.12 -43.50 5.27
CA LYS A 4 20.84 -43.23 5.90
C LYS A 4 20.20 -42.01 5.20
N SER A 5 19.13 -42.23 4.48
CA SER A 5 18.20 -41.21 4.04
C SER A 5 17.49 -40.66 5.30
N THR A 6 17.78 -39.46 5.70
CA THR A 6 16.98 -38.72 6.68
C THR A 6 15.73 -38.25 5.97
N THR A 7 14.66 -39.03 6.03
CA THR A 7 13.32 -38.53 5.74
C THR A 7 12.94 -37.55 6.85
N THR A 8 13.03 -36.25 6.57
CA THR A 8 12.38 -35.24 7.40
C THR A 8 10.88 -35.48 7.36
N SER A 9 10.33 -35.81 8.53
CA SER A 9 8.88 -35.89 8.71
C SER A 9 8.25 -34.57 8.27
N PRO A 10 7.19 -34.57 7.46
CA PRO A 10 6.51 -33.34 7.11
C PRO A 10 5.98 -32.70 8.39
N ALA A 11 6.24 -31.40 8.53
CA ALA A 11 5.73 -30.60 9.64
C ALA A 11 4.22 -30.81 9.76
N SER A 12 3.72 -30.82 11.00
CA SER A 12 2.32 -31.12 11.31
C SER A 12 1.35 -30.38 10.40
N VAL A 13 0.55 -31.11 9.67
CA VAL A 13 -0.50 -30.58 8.81
C VAL A 13 -1.75 -30.39 9.65
N ALA A 14 -2.23 -29.16 9.80
CA ALA A 14 -3.54 -28.90 10.37
C ALA A 14 -4.57 -28.86 9.23
N THR A 15 -5.64 -29.63 9.38
CA THR A 15 -6.72 -29.65 8.38
C THR A 15 -7.85 -28.76 8.86
N ILE A 16 -8.20 -27.74 8.10
CA ILE A 16 -9.41 -26.94 8.29
C ILE A 16 -10.23 -27.08 7.01
N HIS A 17 -11.42 -27.69 7.10
CA HIS A 17 -12.33 -27.87 5.97
C HIS A 17 -11.68 -28.54 4.72
N ASP A 18 -11.04 -29.68 4.91
CA ASP A 18 -10.40 -30.48 3.85
C ASP A 18 -9.22 -29.79 3.12
N GLN A 19 -8.76 -28.65 3.61
CA GLN A 19 -7.58 -27.96 3.08
C GLN A 19 -6.37 -28.19 3.97
N LYS A 20 -5.24 -28.51 3.36
CA LYS A 20 -3.97 -28.74 4.08
C LYS A 20 -3.25 -27.41 4.27
N LEU A 21 -3.00 -27.03 5.52
CA LEU A 21 -2.17 -25.88 5.87
C LEU A 21 -0.73 -26.35 6.07
N HIS A 22 0.19 -25.75 5.35
CA HIS A 22 1.62 -25.96 5.52
C HIS A 22 2.26 -24.70 6.08
N ARG A 23 3.21 -24.89 6.99
CA ARG A 23 4.02 -23.78 7.49
C ARG A 23 5.25 -23.65 6.59
N GLY A 24 5.46 -22.48 5.99
CA GLY A 24 6.67 -22.15 5.26
C GLY A 24 7.89 -22.01 6.17
N GLU A 25 9.08 -21.90 5.61
CA GLU A 25 10.35 -21.80 6.34
C GLU A 25 10.43 -20.52 7.19
N GLY A 26 9.77 -19.45 6.77
CA GLY A 26 9.62 -18.20 7.52
C GLY A 26 8.54 -18.21 8.59
N GLY A 27 7.83 -19.33 8.77
CA GLY A 27 6.75 -19.49 9.75
C GLY A 27 5.37 -19.08 9.25
N GLU A 28 5.26 -18.58 8.03
CA GLU A 28 4.00 -18.26 7.37
C GLU A 28 3.16 -19.52 7.10
N LEU A 29 1.84 -19.34 7.11
CA LEU A 29 0.89 -20.40 6.81
C LEU A 29 0.45 -20.29 5.34
N HIS A 30 0.67 -21.35 4.58
CA HIS A 30 0.22 -21.46 3.20
C HIS A 30 -0.90 -22.50 3.08
N GLN A 31 -1.93 -22.18 2.34
CA GLN A 31 -2.91 -23.13 1.87
C GLN A 31 -2.48 -23.72 0.53
N PHE A 32 -2.71 -25.01 0.36
CA PHE A 32 -2.41 -25.70 -0.88
C PHE A 32 -3.64 -26.48 -1.34
N ALA A 33 -3.86 -26.51 -2.65
CA ALA A 33 -4.81 -27.40 -3.28
C ALA A 33 -4.36 -28.88 -3.11
N GLU A 34 -5.22 -29.84 -3.44
CA GLU A 34 -4.91 -31.28 -3.33
C GLU A 34 -3.67 -31.68 -4.15
N ASP A 35 -3.41 -30.99 -5.25
CA ASP A 35 -2.24 -31.20 -6.12
C ASP A 35 -0.96 -30.52 -5.62
N GLY A 36 -1.01 -29.85 -4.48
CA GLY A 36 0.12 -29.16 -3.88
C GLY A 36 0.37 -27.74 -4.41
N THR A 37 -0.51 -27.20 -5.26
CA THR A 37 -0.41 -25.81 -5.73
C THR A 37 -0.76 -24.84 -4.61
N PRO A 38 0.00 -23.74 -4.40
CA PRO A 38 -0.39 -22.68 -3.47
C PRO A 38 -1.74 -22.09 -3.85
N VAL A 39 -2.61 -21.91 -2.86
CA VAL A 39 -3.93 -21.29 -3.03
C VAL A 39 -3.90 -19.92 -2.39
N LEU A 40 -4.26 -18.89 -3.15
CA LEU A 40 -4.50 -17.57 -2.61
C LEU A 40 -5.70 -17.59 -1.68
N THR A 41 -5.58 -16.95 -0.53
CA THR A 41 -6.66 -16.87 0.44
C THR A 41 -6.85 -15.46 0.97
N THR A 42 -8.08 -15.18 1.42
CA THR A 42 -8.36 -14.01 2.24
C THR A 42 -7.70 -14.12 3.62
N ALA A 43 -7.69 -13.03 4.38
CA ALA A 43 -7.21 -13.05 5.77
C ALA A 43 -8.00 -14.03 6.68
N GLN A 44 -9.24 -14.36 6.31
CA GLN A 44 -10.08 -15.35 7.00
C GLN A 44 -9.93 -16.77 6.46
N GLY A 45 -9.02 -17.00 5.50
CA GLY A 45 -8.74 -18.32 4.93
C GLY A 45 -9.71 -18.75 3.81
N GLY A 46 -10.57 -17.85 3.33
CA GLY A 46 -11.42 -18.13 2.17
C GLY A 46 -10.59 -18.18 0.86
N PRO A 47 -10.76 -19.17 -0.02
CA PRO A 47 -9.98 -19.25 -1.25
C PRO A 47 -10.30 -18.10 -2.20
N VAL A 48 -9.27 -17.57 -2.86
CA VAL A 48 -9.35 -16.54 -3.89
C VAL A 48 -8.87 -17.15 -5.21
N ALA A 49 -9.72 -17.16 -6.21
CA ALA A 49 -9.40 -17.73 -7.52
C ALA A 49 -8.40 -16.89 -8.32
N ASP A 50 -8.46 -15.58 -8.18
CA ASP A 50 -7.62 -14.64 -8.93
C ASP A 50 -7.52 -13.31 -8.18
N ASP A 51 -6.31 -12.94 -7.78
CA ASP A 51 -6.04 -11.67 -7.07
C ASP A 51 -5.99 -10.45 -8.01
N GLN A 52 -6.00 -10.65 -9.32
CA GLN A 52 -6.03 -9.59 -10.32
C GLN A 52 -7.46 -9.23 -10.76
N ASN A 53 -8.44 -10.06 -10.42
CA ASN A 53 -9.82 -9.90 -10.84
C ASN A 53 -10.63 -9.13 -9.79
N SER A 54 -10.73 -7.82 -9.96
CA SER A 54 -11.48 -6.92 -9.10
C SER A 54 -12.65 -6.26 -9.82
N LEU A 55 -13.70 -5.89 -9.09
CA LEU A 55 -14.78 -5.08 -9.62
C LEU A 55 -14.26 -3.75 -10.15
N ARG A 56 -14.71 -3.36 -11.35
CA ARG A 56 -14.27 -2.15 -12.03
C ARG A 56 -15.44 -1.31 -12.53
N VAL A 57 -15.21 -0.03 -12.71
CA VAL A 57 -16.14 0.86 -13.40
C VAL A 57 -15.98 0.65 -14.91
N GLY A 58 -16.67 -0.37 -15.45
CA GLY A 58 -16.53 -0.78 -16.85
C GLY A 58 -15.17 -1.47 -17.14
N ALA A 59 -14.98 -1.90 -18.36
CA ALA A 59 -13.83 -2.73 -18.76
C ALA A 59 -12.46 -2.03 -18.63
N ARG A 60 -12.43 -0.71 -18.67
CA ARG A 60 -11.19 0.11 -18.61
C ARG A 60 -11.17 1.10 -17.44
N GLY A 61 -12.16 1.05 -16.59
CA GLY A 61 -12.24 1.92 -15.42
C GLY A 61 -11.41 1.42 -14.24
N PRO A 62 -11.28 2.25 -13.20
CA PRO A 62 -10.54 1.90 -11.99
C PRO A 62 -11.21 0.76 -11.21
N ALA A 63 -10.40 0.03 -10.44
CA ALA A 63 -10.89 -0.93 -9.48
C ALA A 63 -11.69 -0.25 -8.36
N LEU A 64 -12.73 -0.91 -7.86
CA LEU A 64 -13.61 -0.37 -6.82
C LEU A 64 -13.18 -0.87 -5.44
N ILE A 65 -13.08 0.03 -4.48
CA ILE A 65 -12.79 -0.31 -3.08
C ILE A 65 -13.89 -1.16 -2.43
N ASP A 66 -15.06 -1.23 -3.04
CA ASP A 66 -16.16 -2.10 -2.60
C ASP A 66 -15.88 -3.57 -2.86
N ASP A 67 -14.91 -3.90 -3.74
CA ASP A 67 -14.48 -5.26 -3.95
C ASP A 67 -13.79 -5.81 -2.72
N PHE A 68 -14.30 -6.93 -2.21
CA PHE A 68 -13.75 -7.60 -1.04
C PHE A 68 -12.33 -8.12 -1.29
N HIS A 69 -12.08 -8.77 -2.43
CA HIS A 69 -10.77 -9.32 -2.79
C HIS A 69 -9.71 -8.22 -2.94
N PHE A 70 -10.09 -7.09 -3.53
CA PHE A 70 -9.19 -5.93 -3.64
C PHE A 70 -8.77 -5.40 -2.26
N ARG A 71 -9.71 -5.28 -1.32
CA ARG A 71 -9.40 -4.87 0.06
C ARG A 71 -8.49 -5.87 0.77
N GLU A 72 -8.76 -7.17 0.62
CA GLU A 72 -7.92 -8.23 1.19
C GLU A 72 -6.49 -8.16 0.63
N LYS A 73 -6.33 -7.96 -0.67
CA LYS A 73 -5.02 -7.80 -1.31
C LYS A 73 -4.26 -6.60 -0.73
N ILE A 74 -4.91 -5.44 -0.60
CA ILE A 74 -4.31 -4.24 0.02
C ILE A 74 -3.86 -4.55 1.45
N PHE A 75 -4.73 -5.11 2.28
CA PHE A 75 -4.39 -5.44 3.66
C PHE A 75 -3.22 -6.41 3.77
N HIS A 76 -3.20 -7.45 2.96
CA HIS A 76 -2.14 -8.44 2.97
C HIS A 76 -0.76 -7.80 2.76
N PHE A 77 -0.60 -7.02 1.70
CA PHE A 77 0.69 -6.40 1.38
C PHE A 77 1.03 -5.22 2.30
N ASP A 78 0.05 -4.43 2.71
CA ASP A 78 0.28 -3.32 3.62
C ASP A 78 0.81 -3.78 4.98
N HIS A 79 0.38 -4.91 5.48
CA HIS A 79 0.85 -5.49 6.75
C HIS A 79 2.31 -5.96 6.72
N GLU A 80 2.92 -6.09 5.55
CA GLU A 80 4.35 -6.39 5.44
C GLU A 80 5.24 -5.24 5.96
N ARG A 81 4.70 -4.05 6.16
CA ARG A 81 5.42 -2.85 6.61
C ARG A 81 5.01 -2.36 8.01
N ILE A 82 4.78 -3.26 8.92
CA ILE A 82 4.53 -2.93 10.33
C ILE A 82 5.86 -2.85 11.10
N PRO A 83 5.91 -2.06 12.24
CA PRO A 83 4.82 -1.31 12.89
C PRO A 83 4.60 0.10 12.35
N GLU A 84 5.41 0.59 11.45
CA GLU A 84 5.31 1.93 10.87
C GLU A 84 4.19 2.00 9.82
N ARG A 85 3.92 3.20 9.30
CA ARG A 85 3.02 3.34 8.16
C ARG A 85 3.56 2.60 6.95
N VAL A 86 2.68 2.11 6.11
CA VAL A 86 3.03 1.45 4.82
C VAL A 86 3.94 2.36 3.99
N VAL A 87 3.53 3.62 3.86
CA VAL A 87 4.30 4.73 3.28
C VAL A 87 4.11 5.97 4.13
N HIS A 88 4.93 6.99 3.95
CA HIS A 88 4.87 8.25 4.68
C HIS A 88 5.13 8.12 6.19
N ALA A 89 5.97 7.18 6.61
CA ALA A 89 6.27 6.96 8.03
C ALA A 89 6.98 8.17 8.66
N ARG A 90 7.96 8.76 7.94
CA ARG A 90 8.64 9.97 8.38
C ARG A 90 7.86 11.20 7.97
N GLY A 91 7.64 12.13 8.92
CA GLY A 91 6.98 13.39 8.60
C GLY A 91 6.89 14.34 9.76
N TYR A 92 6.53 15.58 9.45
CA TYR A 92 6.33 16.67 10.38
C TYR A 92 4.97 17.31 10.12
N ALA A 93 4.39 17.88 11.15
CA ALA A 93 3.07 18.47 11.08
C ALA A 93 3.05 19.90 11.64
N ALA A 94 2.08 20.69 11.18
CA ALA A 94 1.83 22.04 11.66
C ALA A 94 0.32 22.30 11.71
N HIS A 95 -0.08 23.13 12.64
CA HIS A 95 -1.40 23.75 12.68
C HIS A 95 -1.37 25.11 12.01
N GLY A 96 -2.49 25.51 11.43
CA GLY A 96 -2.65 26.80 10.81
C GLY A 96 -4.09 27.06 10.40
N PHE A 97 -4.25 27.91 9.41
CA PHE A 97 -5.55 28.18 8.79
C PHE A 97 -5.39 28.33 7.29
N PHE A 98 -6.44 27.97 6.59
CA PHE A 98 -6.65 28.26 5.18
C PHE A 98 -7.52 29.52 5.07
N GLU A 99 -7.13 30.49 4.26
CA GLU A 99 -7.89 31.70 4.02
C GLU A 99 -8.40 31.72 2.59
N THR A 100 -9.71 31.82 2.42
CA THR A 100 -10.35 31.96 1.12
C THR A 100 -10.34 33.41 0.70
N TYR A 101 -9.52 33.80 -0.27
CA TYR A 101 -9.39 35.19 -0.71
C TYR A 101 -10.60 35.66 -1.50
N GLU A 102 -11.17 34.81 -2.33
CA GLU A 102 -12.34 35.13 -3.15
C GLU A 102 -13.40 34.04 -3.01
N SER A 103 -14.67 34.41 -3.04
CA SER A 103 -15.77 33.44 -3.00
C SER A 103 -15.82 32.65 -4.31
N LEU A 104 -15.87 31.32 -4.19
CA LEU A 104 -16.10 30.40 -5.30
C LEU A 104 -17.50 29.78 -5.26
N ALA A 105 -18.44 30.43 -4.58
CA ALA A 105 -19.82 29.94 -4.42
C ALA A 105 -20.53 29.69 -5.77
N ALA A 106 -20.12 30.40 -6.84
CA ALA A 106 -20.66 30.18 -8.17
C ALA A 106 -20.23 28.84 -8.80
N TYR A 107 -19.16 28.20 -8.29
CA TYR A 107 -18.57 26.99 -8.87
C TYR A 107 -18.72 25.75 -7.98
N THR A 108 -18.83 25.96 -6.67
CA THR A 108 -18.89 24.85 -5.70
C THR A 108 -19.78 25.18 -4.52
N ARG A 109 -20.40 24.13 -3.94
CA ARG A 109 -21.17 24.24 -2.67
C ARG A 109 -20.30 23.96 -1.43
N ALA A 110 -19.04 23.56 -1.59
CA ALA A 110 -18.18 23.26 -0.45
C ALA A 110 -18.02 24.49 0.47
N ASP A 111 -18.31 24.31 1.76
CA ASP A 111 -18.26 25.37 2.78
C ASP A 111 -16.92 26.14 2.77
N LEU A 112 -15.84 25.44 2.54
CA LEU A 112 -14.48 25.97 2.48
C LEU A 112 -14.33 27.20 1.55
N PHE A 113 -15.10 27.27 0.46
CA PHE A 113 -14.95 28.27 -0.61
C PHE A 113 -16.12 29.25 -0.71
N GLN A 114 -17.01 29.29 0.27
CA GLN A 114 -18.22 30.10 0.15
C GLN A 114 -18.00 31.58 0.37
N ARG A 115 -17.10 31.97 1.26
CA ARG A 115 -16.96 33.36 1.71
C ARG A 115 -15.53 33.86 1.61
N ALA A 116 -15.34 34.99 0.97
CA ALA A 116 -14.06 35.71 0.96
C ALA A 116 -13.67 36.14 2.39
N GLY A 117 -12.40 36.03 2.72
CA GLY A 117 -11.83 36.37 4.03
C GLY A 117 -12.09 35.35 5.13
N GLU A 118 -12.81 34.27 4.85
CA GLU A 118 -13.04 33.20 5.85
C GLU A 118 -11.77 32.42 6.10
N ARG A 119 -11.48 32.18 7.38
CA ARG A 119 -10.35 31.38 7.85
C ARG A 119 -10.83 30.05 8.40
N THR A 120 -10.43 28.97 7.76
CA THR A 120 -10.75 27.60 8.17
C THR A 120 -9.53 27.00 8.86
N PRO A 121 -9.64 26.48 10.10
CA PRO A 121 -8.53 25.79 10.76
C PRO A 121 -8.04 24.61 9.95
N VAL A 122 -6.72 24.41 9.91
CA VAL A 122 -6.11 23.29 9.20
C VAL A 122 -5.04 22.61 10.02
N PHE A 123 -4.84 21.34 9.71
CA PHE A 123 -3.69 20.55 10.13
C PHE A 123 -2.97 20.06 8.87
N VAL A 124 -1.68 20.37 8.76
CA VAL A 124 -0.87 19.99 7.60
C VAL A 124 0.21 19.02 8.04
N ARG A 125 0.43 17.97 7.26
CA ARG A 125 1.52 17.04 7.47
C ARG A 125 2.34 16.91 6.19
N PHE A 126 3.64 17.16 6.29
CA PHE A 126 4.63 16.88 5.26
C PHE A 126 5.33 15.56 5.58
N SER A 127 5.65 14.77 4.55
CA SER A 127 6.23 13.43 4.75
C SER A 127 7.10 13.00 3.57
N THR A 128 7.95 12.00 3.82
CA THR A 128 8.66 11.26 2.78
C THR A 128 7.93 9.95 2.49
N VAL A 129 7.91 9.48 1.25
CA VAL A 129 7.06 8.34 0.84
C VAL A 129 7.64 7.01 1.30
N ALA A 130 8.84 6.66 0.85
CA ALA A 130 9.43 5.34 1.08
C ALA A 130 10.22 5.25 2.40
N GLY A 131 10.69 6.38 2.92
CA GLY A 131 11.53 6.42 4.11
C GLY A 131 10.84 5.93 5.37
N SER A 132 11.53 5.10 6.15
CA SER A 132 11.10 4.71 7.50
C SER A 132 11.12 5.91 8.46
N LYS A 133 10.52 5.77 9.64
CA LYS A 133 10.44 6.83 10.66
C LYS A 133 11.79 7.46 11.01
N GLY A 134 12.87 6.67 11.03
CA GLY A 134 14.23 7.11 11.36
C GLY A 134 15.07 7.60 10.17
N SER A 135 14.53 7.64 8.96
CA SER A 135 15.28 8.04 7.77
C SER A 135 15.67 9.52 7.79
N ALA A 136 16.71 9.88 7.02
CA ALA A 136 17.18 11.25 6.92
C ALA A 136 16.23 12.12 6.09
N ASP A 137 16.12 13.42 6.44
CA ASP A 137 15.29 14.38 5.69
C ASP A 137 15.79 14.60 4.26
N LEU A 138 17.11 14.49 4.05
CA LEU A 138 17.74 14.70 2.76
C LEU A 138 17.84 13.43 1.91
N ALA A 139 17.30 12.30 2.38
CA ALA A 139 17.21 11.11 1.55
C ALA A 139 16.40 11.42 0.29
N ARG A 140 16.86 10.91 -0.85
CA ARG A 140 16.12 11.04 -2.11
C ARG A 140 14.85 10.22 -2.01
N ASP A 141 13.72 10.89 -2.03
CA ASP A 141 12.40 10.30 -1.86
C ASP A 141 11.34 11.30 -2.36
N VAL A 142 10.20 10.81 -2.77
CA VAL A 142 9.04 11.65 -3.05
C VAL A 142 8.59 12.35 -1.77
N ARG A 143 8.21 13.60 -1.86
CA ARG A 143 7.65 14.37 -0.74
C ARG A 143 6.14 14.38 -0.84
N GLY A 144 5.51 13.95 0.23
CA GLY A 144 4.06 13.97 0.37
C GLY A 144 3.59 15.10 1.27
N PHE A 145 2.36 15.52 1.08
CA PHE A 145 1.66 16.40 1.99
C PHE A 145 0.21 15.97 2.15
N ALA A 146 -0.34 16.23 3.31
CA ALA A 146 -1.76 16.07 3.58
C ALA A 146 -2.24 17.31 4.34
N VAL A 147 -3.33 17.88 3.88
CA VAL A 147 -3.98 19.05 4.52
C VAL A 147 -5.38 18.63 4.91
N LYS A 148 -5.67 18.67 6.20
CA LYS A 148 -7.02 18.47 6.73
C LYS A 148 -7.60 19.84 7.10
N MET A 149 -8.70 20.20 6.47
CA MET A 149 -9.43 21.44 6.70
C MET A 149 -10.69 21.13 7.50
N TYR A 150 -10.86 21.82 8.63
CA TYR A 150 -11.97 21.58 9.56
C TYR A 150 -13.10 22.55 9.24
N THR A 151 -13.96 22.17 8.31
CA THR A 151 -15.10 22.98 7.88
C THR A 151 -16.33 22.73 8.79
N LYS A 152 -17.36 23.56 8.65
CA LYS A 152 -18.63 23.40 9.37
C LYS A 152 -19.42 22.17 8.95
N GLU A 153 -19.16 21.66 7.74
CA GLU A 153 -19.81 20.49 7.16
C GLU A 153 -19.04 19.19 7.42
N GLY A 154 -17.86 19.26 8.07
CA GLY A 154 -16.97 18.15 8.31
C GLY A 154 -15.56 18.39 7.77
N ASN A 155 -14.75 17.35 7.71
CA ASN A 155 -13.38 17.48 7.23
C ASN A 155 -13.34 17.52 5.70
N TRP A 156 -12.55 18.44 5.16
CA TRP A 156 -12.18 18.48 3.75
C TRP A 156 -10.69 18.20 3.63
N ASP A 157 -10.30 17.13 2.96
CA ASP A 157 -8.92 16.66 2.94
C ASP A 157 -8.32 16.79 1.54
N LEU A 158 -7.10 17.34 1.48
CA LEU A 158 -6.27 17.36 0.28
C LEU A 158 -5.01 16.54 0.55
N VAL A 159 -4.76 15.54 -0.28
CA VAL A 159 -3.59 14.68 -0.20
C VAL A 159 -2.83 14.74 -1.52
N GLY A 160 -1.52 14.91 -1.45
CA GLY A 160 -0.70 15.05 -2.65
C GLY A 160 0.75 14.64 -2.46
N ASN A 161 1.44 14.58 -3.59
CA ASN A 161 2.88 14.39 -3.68
C ASN A 161 3.49 15.45 -4.61
N ASN A 162 4.79 15.71 -4.46
CA ASN A 162 5.52 16.71 -5.24
C ASN A 162 6.03 16.18 -6.58
N ILE A 163 5.33 15.26 -7.19
CA ILE A 163 5.65 14.71 -8.52
C ILE A 163 4.61 15.18 -9.54
N PRO A 164 4.99 15.38 -10.82
CA PRO A 164 4.06 15.90 -11.83
C PRO A 164 2.86 15.03 -12.07
N VAL A 165 3.04 13.71 -12.08
CA VAL A 165 2.01 12.71 -12.26
C VAL A 165 2.21 11.60 -11.26
N PHE A 166 1.15 11.20 -10.56
CA PHE A 166 1.21 10.03 -9.71
C PHE A 166 1.21 8.76 -10.57
N PHE A 167 2.21 7.93 -10.42
CA PHE A 167 2.45 6.77 -11.28
C PHE A 167 1.46 5.62 -11.05
N ILE A 168 0.73 5.61 -9.95
CA ILE A 168 -0.36 4.66 -9.70
C ILE A 168 -1.68 5.37 -10.01
N GLN A 169 -2.27 5.02 -11.14
CA GLN A 169 -3.56 5.56 -11.57
C GLN A 169 -4.73 4.69 -11.06
N ASP A 170 -4.50 3.40 -10.91
CA ASP A 170 -5.46 2.46 -10.34
C ASP A 170 -4.88 1.86 -9.06
N ALA A 171 -5.58 2.00 -7.95
CA ALA A 171 -5.12 1.59 -6.63
C ALA A 171 -4.81 0.08 -6.52
N ILE A 172 -5.29 -0.75 -7.44
CA ILE A 172 -4.94 -2.19 -7.51
C ILE A 172 -3.43 -2.42 -7.71
N LYS A 173 -2.71 -1.43 -8.25
CA LYS A 173 -1.26 -1.46 -8.46
C LYS A 173 -0.46 -1.08 -7.21
N PHE A 174 -1.11 -0.54 -6.19
CA PHE A 174 -0.42 -0.14 -4.97
C PHE A 174 0.19 -1.33 -4.20
N PRO A 175 -0.48 -2.46 -4.03
CA PRO A 175 0.13 -3.65 -3.43
C PRO A 175 1.38 -4.14 -4.17
N ASP A 176 1.42 -4.05 -5.51
CA ASP A 176 2.59 -4.42 -6.31
C ASP A 176 3.81 -3.54 -5.98
N LEU A 177 3.58 -2.23 -5.80
CA LEU A 177 4.63 -1.31 -5.35
C LEU A 177 5.17 -1.71 -3.96
N ILE A 178 4.28 -1.96 -3.01
CA ILE A 178 4.67 -2.31 -1.64
C ILE A 178 5.45 -3.63 -1.62
N HIS A 179 4.97 -4.62 -2.35
CA HIS A 179 5.66 -5.92 -2.48
C HIS A 179 7.08 -5.76 -3.06
N ALA A 180 7.23 -5.00 -4.14
CA ALA A 180 8.51 -4.76 -4.79
C ALA A 180 9.46 -3.86 -3.97
N ALA A 181 8.92 -2.95 -3.16
CA ALA A 181 9.68 -1.95 -2.40
C ALA A 181 10.00 -2.36 -0.95
N LYS A 182 9.46 -3.47 -0.46
CA LYS A 182 9.71 -3.91 0.92
C LYS A 182 11.17 -4.31 1.13
N PRO A 183 11.76 -4.02 2.30
CA PRO A 183 13.09 -4.53 2.65
C PRO A 183 13.04 -6.04 2.97
N GLU A 184 14.17 -6.69 2.87
CA GLU A 184 14.33 -8.05 3.39
C GLU A 184 14.05 -8.08 4.90
N PRO A 185 13.47 -9.18 5.43
CA PRO A 185 13.14 -9.28 6.86
C PRO A 185 14.34 -9.13 7.79
N ASP A 186 15.52 -9.55 7.35
CA ASP A 186 16.77 -9.55 8.10
C ASP A 186 17.72 -8.40 7.74
N ARG A 187 17.45 -7.69 6.66
CA ARG A 187 18.28 -6.60 6.14
C ARG A 187 17.43 -5.41 5.70
N ALA A 188 17.72 -4.27 6.27
CA ALA A 188 17.00 -3.06 5.87
C ALA A 188 17.34 -2.60 4.43
N PHE A 189 18.45 -3.07 3.85
CA PHE A 189 18.93 -2.70 2.52
C PHE A 189 20.19 -3.53 2.14
N PRO A 190 20.43 -3.91 0.87
CA PRO A 190 19.56 -3.71 -0.28
C PRO A 190 18.36 -4.66 -0.27
N GLN A 191 17.34 -4.27 -1.04
CA GLN A 191 16.21 -5.15 -1.23
C GLN A 191 16.63 -6.44 -1.92
N ALA A 192 16.11 -7.50 -1.37
CA ALA A 192 15.70 -8.67 -2.10
C ALA A 192 16.75 -9.37 -2.95
N GLN A 193 17.67 -10.03 -2.31
CA GLN A 193 18.33 -11.18 -2.96
C GLN A 193 17.34 -12.37 -3.10
N THR A 194 16.24 -12.33 -2.36
CA THR A 194 15.23 -13.40 -2.29
C THR A 194 13.89 -13.04 -2.91
N ALA A 195 13.62 -11.76 -3.20
CA ALA A 195 12.38 -11.38 -3.87
C ALA A 195 12.41 -11.78 -5.34
N HIS A 196 11.35 -12.48 -5.75
CA HIS A 196 11.10 -12.80 -7.16
C HIS A 196 10.73 -11.56 -7.98
N ASP A 197 10.21 -10.50 -7.32
CA ASP A 197 9.90 -9.21 -7.90
C ASP A 197 10.73 -8.12 -7.22
N THR A 198 11.50 -7.40 -8.01
CA THR A 198 12.34 -6.30 -7.53
C THR A 198 11.72 -4.95 -7.84
N PHE A 199 12.23 -3.91 -7.19
CA PHE A 199 11.84 -2.55 -7.52
C PHE A 199 12.17 -2.18 -8.99
N TRP A 200 13.18 -2.79 -9.57
CA TRP A 200 13.53 -2.63 -10.99
C TRP A 200 12.49 -3.23 -11.92
N ASP A 201 11.92 -4.37 -11.55
CA ASP A 201 10.83 -4.98 -12.31
C ASP A 201 9.60 -4.08 -12.29
N PHE A 202 9.25 -3.57 -11.10
CA PHE A 202 8.14 -2.62 -10.96
C PHE A 202 8.34 -1.37 -11.85
N ILE A 203 9.53 -0.75 -11.85
CA ILE A 203 9.84 0.42 -12.67
C ILE A 203 9.75 0.08 -14.16
N SER A 204 10.25 -1.07 -14.57
CA SER A 204 10.23 -1.51 -15.97
C SER A 204 8.80 -1.70 -16.49
N LEU A 205 7.91 -2.20 -15.63
CA LEU A 205 6.49 -2.39 -15.96
C LEU A 205 5.65 -1.12 -15.78
N THR A 206 6.16 -0.16 -15.03
CA THR A 206 5.47 1.11 -14.71
C THR A 206 6.44 2.28 -14.92
N PRO A 207 6.78 2.60 -16.18
CA PRO A 207 7.82 3.60 -16.49
C PRO A 207 7.49 5.01 -15.98
N GLU A 208 6.22 5.32 -15.70
CA GLU A 208 5.79 6.56 -15.05
C GLU A 208 6.41 6.74 -13.66
N SER A 209 6.80 5.65 -13.02
CA SER A 209 7.44 5.65 -11.70
C SER A 209 8.88 6.19 -11.71
N MET A 210 9.48 6.39 -12.88
CA MET A 210 10.83 6.97 -13.00
C MET A 210 10.95 8.34 -12.32
N ASN A 211 9.87 9.10 -12.27
CA ASN A 211 9.84 10.37 -11.53
C ASN A 211 10.10 10.23 -10.03
N MET A 212 9.99 9.04 -9.47
CA MET A 212 10.35 8.78 -8.07
C MET A 212 11.87 8.75 -7.84
N ILE A 213 12.62 8.43 -8.89
CA ILE A 213 14.05 8.17 -8.79
C ILE A 213 14.87 9.39 -9.22
N MET A 214 14.34 10.19 -10.13
CA MET A 214 14.96 11.42 -10.62
C MET A 214 14.67 12.61 -9.71
#